data_862dcf7e2a58ba84a6b07175a9832847
#
_entry.id   862dcf7e2a58ba84a6b07175a9832847
#
_cell.length_a   1.000
_cell.length_b   1.000
_cell.length_c   1.000
_cell.angle_alpha   90.00
_cell.angle_beta   90.00
_cell.angle_gamma   90.00
#
_symmetry.space_group_name_H-M   'P 1'
#
loop_
_entity.id
_entity.type
_entity.pdbx_description
1 polymer ?
#
loop_
_entity_poly.entity_id
_entity_poly.type
_entity_poly.pdbx_seq_one_letter_code
_entity_poly.pdbx_strand_id
1 'polypeptide(L)'
;MRPETRFKFNAYLTRVAELNGISTDDVSKKFTVEPSVTQTLMNKVQESSAFLQTINILPVAEMKGEKIGVGVTGTIASTTDTSGDDERKTAEFTALESNKYECDQINFDFHLKYKTLDLWARFQDFQRRIRDAIVKRQALDFIMAGFNGTTRAATSDRTKNPMLQDVAVGWLQKYRNEAPTRVMSNITDADGKVVSAVIRVGRNGDYENLDALV
;
A
#
# COMPACT_ATOMS: atom_id res chain seq x y z
N MET A 1 -3.07 1.98 37.17
CA MET A 1 -3.83 3.05 36.48
C MET A 1 -4.47 3.93 37.55
N ARG A 2 -4.28 5.25 37.44
CA ARG A 2 -4.87 6.24 38.36
C ARG A 2 -6.39 6.34 38.15
N PRO A 3 -7.20 6.74 39.17
CA PRO A 3 -8.65 6.84 39.03
C PRO A 3 -9.07 7.76 37.86
N GLU A 4 -8.44 8.91 37.73
CA GLU A 4 -8.70 9.87 36.64
C GLU A 4 -8.38 9.29 35.25
N THR A 5 -7.28 8.55 35.13
CA THR A 5 -6.90 7.84 33.90
C THR A 5 -7.95 6.79 33.54
N ARG A 6 -8.45 6.05 34.55
CA ARG A 6 -9.47 5.03 34.37
C ARG A 6 -10.78 5.64 33.85
N PHE A 7 -11.17 6.78 34.40
CA PHE A 7 -12.36 7.49 33.92
C PHE A 7 -12.24 7.89 32.45
N LYS A 8 -11.12 8.52 32.05
CA LYS A 8 -10.85 8.91 30.67
C LYS A 8 -10.73 7.73 29.73
N PHE A 9 -10.14 6.64 30.16
CA PHE A 9 -10.02 5.42 29.39
C PHE A 9 -11.39 4.74 29.19
N ASN A 10 -12.23 4.69 30.21
CA ASN A 10 -13.60 4.16 30.08
C ASN A 10 -14.43 5.01 29.09
N ALA A 11 -14.30 6.35 29.13
CA ALA A 11 -14.94 7.22 28.17
C ALA A 11 -14.47 6.95 26.72
N TYR A 12 -13.19 6.64 26.53
CA TYR A 12 -12.66 6.22 25.24
C TYR A 12 -13.28 4.89 24.77
N LEU A 13 -13.36 3.87 25.64
CA LEU A 13 -14.00 2.58 25.32
C LEU A 13 -15.47 2.74 24.98
N THR A 14 -16.21 3.58 25.73
CA THR A 14 -17.62 3.89 25.42
C THR A 14 -17.75 4.49 24.03
N ARG A 15 -16.85 5.43 23.67
CA ARG A 15 -16.89 6.05 22.34
C ARG A 15 -16.58 5.06 21.22
N VAL A 16 -15.63 4.14 21.43
CA VAL A 16 -15.34 3.07 20.47
C VAL A 16 -16.56 2.14 20.30
N ALA A 17 -17.21 1.77 21.39
CA ALA A 17 -18.42 0.96 21.36
C ALA A 17 -19.56 1.63 20.57
N GLU A 18 -19.84 2.88 20.86
CA GLU A 18 -20.87 3.70 20.15
C GLU A 18 -20.60 3.77 18.64
N LEU A 19 -19.34 4.04 18.24
CA LEU A 19 -18.97 4.16 16.82
C LEU A 19 -19.13 2.84 16.05
N ASN A 20 -19.05 1.70 16.73
CA ASN A 20 -19.18 0.39 16.12
C ASN A 20 -20.53 -0.29 16.42
N GLY A 21 -21.46 0.39 17.10
CA GLY A 21 -22.79 -0.15 17.42
C GLY A 21 -22.77 -1.38 18.34
N ILE A 22 -21.75 -1.49 19.20
CA ILE A 22 -21.55 -2.62 20.12
C ILE A 22 -21.59 -2.19 21.58
N SER A 23 -21.68 -3.16 22.51
CA SER A 23 -21.58 -2.87 23.94
C SER A 23 -20.12 -2.57 24.35
N THR A 24 -19.94 -1.83 25.43
CA THR A 24 -18.61 -1.53 25.99
C THR A 24 -17.85 -2.79 26.40
N ASP A 25 -18.55 -3.83 26.85
CA ASP A 25 -17.98 -5.10 27.25
C ASP A 25 -17.47 -5.92 26.06
N ASP A 26 -18.02 -5.68 24.88
CA ASP A 26 -17.64 -6.36 23.65
C ASP A 26 -16.44 -5.72 22.94
N VAL A 27 -16.04 -4.49 23.32
CA VAL A 27 -14.86 -3.83 22.76
C VAL A 27 -13.57 -4.65 22.96
N SER A 28 -13.50 -5.46 24.03
CA SER A 28 -12.37 -6.36 24.30
C SER A 28 -12.44 -7.69 23.54
N LYS A 29 -13.56 -7.99 22.88
CA LYS A 29 -13.80 -9.20 22.11
C LYS A 29 -13.58 -8.95 20.62
N LYS A 30 -13.60 -10.02 19.81
CA LYS A 30 -13.58 -9.89 18.35
C LYS A 30 -14.95 -9.43 17.87
N PHE A 31 -15.01 -8.38 17.08
CA PHE A 31 -16.22 -7.89 16.44
C PHE A 31 -15.94 -7.47 14.98
N THR A 32 -16.99 -7.48 14.17
CA THR A 32 -16.91 -7.01 12.79
C THR A 32 -17.08 -5.49 12.79
N VAL A 33 -16.11 -4.80 12.18
CA VAL A 33 -16.17 -3.34 12.03
C VAL A 33 -17.06 -3.00 10.83
N GLU A 34 -17.98 -2.04 11.02
CA GLU A 34 -18.83 -1.53 9.95
C GLU A 34 -17.98 -0.98 8.78
N PRO A 35 -18.35 -1.28 7.51
CA PRO A 35 -17.59 -0.83 6.33
C PRO A 35 -17.40 0.69 6.27
N SER A 36 -18.39 1.47 6.71
CA SER A 36 -18.32 2.93 6.77
C SER A 36 -17.24 3.42 7.76
N VAL A 37 -17.07 2.74 8.88
CA VAL A 37 -16.03 3.04 9.87
C VAL A 37 -14.66 2.70 9.31
N THR A 38 -14.54 1.55 8.64
CA THR A 38 -13.30 1.15 7.97
C THR A 38 -12.89 2.16 6.90
N GLN A 39 -13.82 2.62 6.06
CA GLN A 39 -13.55 3.62 5.03
C GLN A 39 -13.10 4.95 5.64
N THR A 40 -13.76 5.40 6.71
CA THR A 40 -13.37 6.62 7.43
C THR A 40 -11.97 6.50 8.03
N LEU A 41 -11.62 5.34 8.60
CA LEU A 41 -10.28 5.07 9.11
C LEU A 41 -9.23 5.13 8.00
N MET A 42 -9.49 4.49 6.86
CA MET A 42 -8.58 4.51 5.71
C MET A 42 -8.34 5.92 5.17
N ASN A 43 -9.37 6.74 5.09
CA ASN A 43 -9.24 8.15 4.72
C ASN A 43 -8.33 8.91 5.70
N LYS A 44 -8.48 8.67 7.01
CA LYS A 44 -7.61 9.29 8.04
C LYS A 44 -6.18 8.79 7.97
N VAL A 45 -5.96 7.52 7.67
CA VAL A 45 -4.63 6.94 7.45
C VAL A 45 -3.98 7.60 6.23
N GLN A 46 -4.71 7.76 5.13
CA GLN A 46 -4.22 8.42 3.92
C GLN A 46 -3.88 9.90 4.18
N GLU A 47 -4.78 10.65 4.85
CA GLU A 47 -4.55 12.05 5.21
C GLU A 47 -3.34 12.25 6.14
N SER A 48 -2.96 11.25 6.92
CA SER A 48 -1.87 11.35 7.90
C SER A 48 -0.46 11.36 7.30
N SER A 49 -0.32 11.05 6.01
CA SER A 49 0.98 10.96 5.32
C SER A 49 0.92 11.61 3.94
N ALA A 50 1.84 12.54 3.66
CA ALA A 50 1.96 13.19 2.37
C ALA A 50 2.20 12.17 1.23
N PHE A 51 2.96 11.11 1.49
CA PHE A 51 3.19 10.05 0.51
C PHE A 51 1.91 9.27 0.21
N LEU A 52 1.12 8.89 1.22
CA LEU A 52 -0.14 8.17 1.00
C LEU A 52 -1.19 9.01 0.27
N GLN A 53 -1.13 10.34 0.38
CA GLN A 53 -2.01 11.24 -0.39
C GLN A 53 -1.71 11.22 -1.89
N THR A 54 -0.48 10.86 -2.29
CA THR A 54 -0.11 10.72 -3.71
C THR A 54 -0.51 9.37 -4.30
N ILE A 55 -0.88 8.40 -3.47
CA ILE A 55 -1.30 7.06 -3.90
C ILE A 55 -2.82 7.04 -4.06
N ASN A 56 -3.27 6.46 -5.17
CA ASN A 56 -4.68 6.25 -5.42
C ASN A 56 -5.17 5.00 -4.68
N ILE A 57 -6.03 5.17 -3.67
CA ILE A 57 -6.66 4.08 -2.91
C ILE A 57 -8.08 3.90 -3.44
N LEU A 58 -8.33 2.75 -4.08
CA LEU A 58 -9.63 2.42 -4.63
C LEU A 58 -10.39 1.49 -3.69
N PRO A 59 -11.54 1.91 -3.13
CA PRO A 59 -12.39 1.02 -2.36
C PRO A 59 -13.04 0.00 -3.30
N VAL A 60 -13.02 -1.28 -2.91
CA VAL A 60 -13.63 -2.38 -3.64
C VAL A 60 -14.59 -3.13 -2.73
N ALA A 61 -15.71 -3.60 -3.27
CA ALA A 61 -16.71 -4.38 -2.53
C ALA A 61 -16.35 -5.87 -2.49
N GLU A 62 -15.69 -6.36 -3.54
CA GLU A 62 -15.32 -7.76 -3.69
C GLU A 62 -13.86 -8.00 -3.27
N MET A 63 -13.61 -9.14 -2.64
CA MET A 63 -12.24 -9.52 -2.22
C MET A 63 -11.32 -9.82 -3.40
N LYS A 64 -11.87 -10.23 -4.55
CA LYS A 64 -11.15 -10.52 -5.79
C LYS A 64 -11.93 -9.96 -6.96
N GLY A 65 -11.20 -9.48 -7.95
CA GLY A 65 -11.83 -8.95 -9.16
C GLY A 65 -10.81 -8.56 -10.21
N GLU A 66 -11.29 -7.97 -11.27
CA GLU A 66 -10.47 -7.50 -12.38
C GLU A 66 -10.62 -5.98 -12.52
N LYS A 67 -9.50 -5.32 -12.75
CA LYS A 67 -9.46 -3.92 -13.17
C LYS A 67 -9.39 -3.92 -14.68
N ILE A 68 -10.44 -3.47 -15.33
CA ILE A 68 -10.44 -3.29 -16.78
C ILE A 68 -9.96 -1.89 -17.06
N GLY A 69 -8.77 -1.78 -17.65
CA GLY A 69 -8.20 -0.55 -18.15
C GLY A 69 -8.35 -0.47 -19.67
N VAL A 70 -8.69 0.70 -20.18
CA VAL A 70 -8.61 0.96 -21.64
C VAL A 70 -7.25 1.60 -21.87
N GLY A 71 -6.32 0.81 -22.39
CA GLY A 71 -5.01 1.28 -22.83
C GLY A 71 -5.07 1.80 -24.26
N VAL A 72 -4.18 2.73 -24.58
CA VAL A 72 -3.95 3.17 -25.96
C VAL A 72 -2.67 2.50 -26.46
N THR A 73 -2.79 1.68 -27.50
CA THR A 73 -1.65 0.95 -28.05
C THR A 73 -1.44 1.31 -29.52
N GLY A 74 -0.16 1.43 -29.91
CA GLY A 74 0.23 1.68 -31.28
C GLY A 74 0.00 3.12 -31.78
N THR A 75 0.41 3.35 -33.00
CA THR A 75 0.21 4.61 -33.71
C THR A 75 -0.90 4.44 -34.73
N ILE A 76 -1.81 5.42 -34.82
CA ILE A 76 -2.91 5.47 -35.81
C ILE A 76 -2.62 6.41 -36.95
N ALA A 77 -1.55 7.21 -36.87
CA ALA A 77 -1.17 8.13 -37.90
C ALA A 77 -0.59 7.37 -39.12
N SER A 78 -1.13 7.57 -40.27
CA SER A 78 -0.64 7.02 -41.53
C SER A 78 -0.90 7.96 -42.69
N THR A 79 -0.12 7.85 -43.75
CA THR A 79 -0.33 8.52 -45.01
C THR A 79 -0.70 7.50 -46.07
N THR A 80 -1.75 7.78 -46.84
CA THR A 80 -2.18 6.93 -47.95
C THR A 80 -2.41 7.83 -49.15
N ASP A 81 -1.77 7.51 -50.27
CA ASP A 81 -2.07 8.17 -51.56
C ASP A 81 -3.35 7.54 -52.08
N THR A 82 -4.40 8.35 -52.17
CA THR A 82 -5.71 7.96 -52.66
C THR A 82 -5.96 8.44 -54.10
N SER A 83 -4.92 8.89 -54.80
CA SER A 83 -5.04 9.28 -56.24
C SER A 83 -5.19 8.07 -57.16
N GLY A 84 -4.94 6.85 -56.71
CA GLY A 84 -5.21 5.58 -57.39
C GLY A 84 -6.40 4.82 -56.77
N ASP A 85 -6.38 3.49 -56.88
CA ASP A 85 -7.42 2.58 -56.33
C ASP A 85 -7.18 2.21 -54.84
N ASP A 86 -6.22 2.82 -54.17
CA ASP A 86 -5.88 2.51 -52.80
C ASP A 86 -6.84 3.16 -51.79
N GLU A 87 -7.31 2.33 -50.82
CA GLU A 87 -8.20 2.78 -49.75
C GLU A 87 -7.44 3.00 -48.45
N ARG A 88 -7.92 3.94 -47.59
CA ARG A 88 -7.39 4.19 -46.25
C ARG A 88 -7.70 3.00 -45.34
N LYS A 89 -6.66 2.43 -44.71
CA LYS A 89 -6.80 1.35 -43.72
C LYS A 89 -6.93 1.92 -42.32
N THR A 90 -7.95 1.48 -41.59
CA THR A 90 -8.14 1.82 -40.20
C THR A 90 -7.38 0.81 -39.31
N ALA A 91 -6.88 1.31 -38.18
CA ALA A 91 -6.26 0.48 -37.15
C ALA A 91 -7.00 0.64 -35.81
N GLU A 92 -7.13 -0.43 -35.07
CA GLU A 92 -7.65 -0.37 -33.71
C GLU A 92 -6.53 0.10 -32.79
N PHE A 93 -6.82 1.12 -31.97
CA PHE A 93 -5.87 1.76 -31.06
C PHE A 93 -6.15 1.45 -29.58
N THR A 94 -7.23 0.72 -29.30
CA THR A 94 -7.63 0.36 -27.93
C THR A 94 -7.16 -1.03 -27.58
N ALA A 95 -6.50 -1.15 -26.43
CA ALA A 95 -6.22 -2.45 -25.81
C ALA A 95 -6.96 -2.52 -24.49
N LEU A 96 -7.66 -3.62 -24.25
CA LEU A 96 -8.23 -3.95 -22.97
C LEU A 96 -7.15 -4.62 -22.12
N GLU A 97 -6.65 -3.91 -21.12
CA GLU A 97 -5.77 -4.51 -20.12
C GLU A 97 -6.62 -4.97 -18.94
N SER A 98 -6.59 -6.27 -18.66
CA SER A 98 -7.21 -6.86 -17.48
C SER A 98 -6.15 -7.19 -16.44
N ASN A 99 -6.15 -6.44 -15.36
CA ASN A 99 -5.29 -6.70 -14.20
C ASN A 99 -6.14 -7.22 -13.05
N LYS A 100 -5.79 -8.40 -12.54
CA LYS A 100 -6.47 -9.00 -11.39
C LYS A 100 -6.02 -8.34 -10.09
N TYR A 101 -6.95 -8.22 -9.15
CA TYR A 101 -6.63 -7.84 -7.79
C TYR A 101 -7.18 -8.87 -6.80
N GLU A 102 -6.47 -9.04 -5.70
CA GLU A 102 -6.87 -9.85 -4.56
C GLU A 102 -6.60 -9.06 -3.28
N CYS A 103 -7.62 -8.94 -2.44
CA CYS A 103 -7.54 -8.24 -1.16
C CYS A 103 -7.32 -9.23 -0.03
N ASP A 104 -6.32 -8.97 0.79
CA ASP A 104 -5.99 -9.73 1.97
C ASP A 104 -6.18 -8.92 3.24
N GLN A 105 -6.60 -9.59 4.31
CA GLN A 105 -6.74 -8.95 5.62
C GLN A 105 -5.38 -8.75 6.27
N ILE A 106 -5.10 -7.52 6.72
CA ILE A 106 -3.94 -7.18 7.55
C ILE A 106 -4.43 -6.77 8.93
N ASN A 107 -3.85 -7.37 9.98
CA ASN A 107 -4.18 -7.06 11.36
C ASN A 107 -3.18 -6.04 11.93
N PHE A 108 -3.70 -5.02 12.61
CA PHE A 108 -2.91 -3.99 13.29
C PHE A 108 -3.13 -4.10 14.80
N ASP A 109 -2.51 -5.11 15.40
CA ASP A 109 -2.67 -5.40 16.82
C ASP A 109 -1.70 -4.57 17.66
N PHE A 110 -2.22 -3.87 18.66
CA PHE A 110 -1.42 -3.09 19.59
C PHE A 110 -1.95 -3.19 21.03
N HIS A 111 -1.10 -2.89 21.97
CA HIS A 111 -1.48 -2.74 23.37
C HIS A 111 -0.86 -1.47 23.96
N LEU A 112 -1.52 -0.90 24.95
CA LEU A 112 -1.06 0.27 25.68
C LEU A 112 -0.73 -0.11 27.12
N LYS A 113 0.50 0.18 27.55
CA LYS A 113 0.91 -0.04 28.95
C LYS A 113 0.20 0.97 29.85
N TYR A 114 -0.24 0.55 31.03
CA TYR A 114 -0.90 1.45 32.00
C TYR A 114 -0.05 2.66 32.36
N LYS A 115 1.27 2.51 32.45
CA LYS A 115 2.19 3.64 32.69
C LYS A 115 2.13 4.70 31.58
N THR A 116 2.01 4.27 30.33
CA THR A 116 1.87 5.16 29.16
C THR A 116 0.51 5.87 29.18
N LEU A 117 -0.56 5.14 29.53
CA LEU A 117 -1.89 5.72 29.68
C LEU A 117 -1.91 6.77 30.80
N ASP A 118 -1.29 6.50 31.97
CA ASP A 118 -1.22 7.43 33.09
C ASP A 118 -0.44 8.73 32.74
N LEU A 119 0.57 8.61 31.87
CA LEU A 119 1.32 9.76 31.38
C LEU A 119 0.47 10.60 30.42
N TRP A 120 -0.21 9.97 29.47
CA TRP A 120 -1.00 10.65 28.45
C TRP A 120 -2.31 11.23 29.00
N ALA A 121 -2.90 10.60 30.03
CA ALA A 121 -4.12 11.07 30.67
C ALA A 121 -4.02 12.48 31.31
N ARG A 122 -2.80 13.00 31.50
CA ARG A 122 -2.57 14.38 31.95
C ARG A 122 -2.99 15.43 30.92
N PHE A 123 -3.04 15.05 29.63
CA PHE A 123 -3.43 15.96 28.55
C PHE A 123 -4.95 15.98 28.39
N GLN A 124 -5.52 17.13 28.08
CA GLN A 124 -6.95 17.27 27.84
C GLN A 124 -7.40 16.53 26.57
N ASP A 125 -6.51 16.44 25.58
CA ASP A 125 -6.72 15.77 24.28
C ASP A 125 -6.28 14.30 24.27
N PHE A 126 -6.37 13.61 25.41
CA PHE A 126 -5.96 12.21 25.62
C PHE A 126 -6.44 11.27 24.53
N GLN A 127 -7.73 11.25 24.24
CA GLN A 127 -8.34 10.37 23.24
C GLN A 127 -7.80 10.64 21.83
N ARG A 128 -7.67 11.93 21.49
CA ARG A 128 -7.15 12.34 20.18
C ARG A 128 -5.70 11.92 20.01
N ARG A 129 -4.85 12.06 21.01
CA ARG A 129 -3.45 11.63 20.99
C ARG A 129 -3.30 10.13 20.76
N ILE A 130 -4.12 9.31 21.42
CA ILE A 130 -4.10 7.85 21.20
C ILE A 130 -4.48 7.54 19.75
N ARG A 131 -5.61 8.09 19.28
CA ARG A 131 -6.08 7.89 17.91
C ARG A 131 -5.01 8.29 16.89
N ASP A 132 -4.47 9.50 17.01
CA ASP A 132 -3.51 10.05 16.04
C ASP A 132 -2.20 9.23 16.03
N ALA A 133 -1.75 8.72 17.17
CA ALA A 133 -0.60 7.82 17.25
C ALA A 133 -0.86 6.48 16.53
N ILE A 134 -2.05 5.90 16.69
CA ILE A 134 -2.44 4.65 16.03
C ILE A 134 -2.51 4.87 14.50
N VAL A 135 -3.22 5.92 14.06
CA VAL A 135 -3.38 6.25 12.63
C VAL A 135 -2.01 6.47 11.98
N LYS A 136 -1.13 7.25 12.63
CA LYS A 136 0.22 7.48 12.14
C LYS A 136 1.03 6.18 12.02
N ARG A 137 0.92 5.27 13.00
CA ARG A 137 1.62 3.99 12.95
C ARG A 137 1.10 3.10 11.82
N GLN A 138 -0.21 3.03 11.64
CA GLN A 138 -0.82 2.30 10.53
C GLN A 138 -0.33 2.82 9.17
N ALA A 139 -0.28 4.15 8.98
CA ALA A 139 0.23 4.75 7.76
C ALA A 139 1.69 4.35 7.47
N LEU A 140 2.55 4.36 8.49
CA LEU A 140 3.93 3.94 8.35
C LEU A 140 4.06 2.44 8.02
N ASP A 141 3.22 1.60 8.60
CA ASP A 141 3.21 0.16 8.32
C ASP A 141 2.71 -0.14 6.89
N PHE A 142 1.72 0.61 6.39
CA PHE A 142 1.30 0.53 4.98
C PHE A 142 2.44 0.89 4.02
N ILE A 143 3.15 1.98 4.28
CA ILE A 143 4.30 2.39 3.47
C ILE A 143 5.40 1.32 3.54
N MET A 144 5.70 0.83 4.74
CA MET A 144 6.73 -0.18 4.95
C MET A 144 6.42 -1.49 4.21
N ALA A 145 5.21 -2.02 4.34
CA ALA A 145 4.76 -3.21 3.62
C ALA A 145 4.69 -2.96 2.10
N GLY A 146 4.28 -1.76 1.68
CA GLY A 146 4.21 -1.38 0.27
C GLY A 146 5.57 -1.41 -0.43
N PHE A 147 6.62 -0.92 0.21
CA PHE A 147 7.96 -0.93 -0.37
C PHE A 147 8.72 -2.24 -0.16
N ASN A 148 8.62 -2.85 1.03
CA ASN A 148 9.46 -3.99 1.40
C ASN A 148 8.76 -5.35 1.26
N GLY A 149 7.44 -5.38 1.08
CA GLY A 149 6.67 -6.61 0.98
C GLY A 149 7.09 -7.47 -0.21
N THR A 150 7.47 -8.71 0.03
CA THR A 150 7.88 -9.67 -1.00
C THR A 150 6.90 -10.80 -1.16
N THR A 151 6.29 -11.24 -0.06
CA THR A 151 5.39 -12.40 -0.01
C THR A 151 4.24 -12.17 0.96
N ARG A 152 3.25 -13.04 0.91
CA ARG A 152 2.18 -13.13 1.90
C ARG A 152 2.32 -14.43 2.66
N ALA A 153 2.69 -14.37 3.94
CA ALA A 153 2.69 -15.53 4.83
C ALA A 153 1.33 -15.71 5.51
N ALA A 154 0.93 -16.94 5.79
CA ALA A 154 -0.27 -17.22 6.58
C ALA A 154 -0.15 -16.67 8.02
N THR A 155 1.07 -16.70 8.57
CA THR A 155 1.42 -16.06 9.84
C THR A 155 2.74 -15.33 9.64
N SER A 156 2.73 -14.01 9.86
CA SER A 156 3.94 -13.18 9.71
C SER A 156 4.88 -13.33 10.91
N ASP A 157 6.19 -13.28 10.65
CA ASP A 157 7.25 -13.34 11.66
C ASP A 157 8.04 -12.03 11.70
N ARG A 158 7.71 -11.15 12.63
CA ARG A 158 8.36 -9.84 12.80
C ARG A 158 9.83 -9.91 13.19
N THR A 159 10.29 -11.04 13.71
CA THR A 159 11.69 -11.24 14.10
C THR A 159 12.56 -11.50 12.87
N LYS A 160 12.07 -12.33 11.96
CA LYS A 160 12.76 -12.62 10.70
C LYS A 160 12.54 -11.53 9.63
N ASN A 161 11.34 -10.90 9.65
CA ASN A 161 10.89 -9.92 8.66
C ASN A 161 10.56 -8.58 9.32
N PRO A 162 11.54 -7.85 9.89
CA PRO A 162 11.31 -6.62 10.65
C PRO A 162 10.76 -5.46 9.80
N MET A 163 10.92 -5.53 8.48
CA MET A 163 10.41 -4.55 7.52
C MET A 163 9.07 -4.98 6.88
N LEU A 164 8.32 -5.90 7.50
CA LEU A 164 7.03 -6.43 7.04
C LEU A 164 7.09 -7.10 5.67
N GLN A 165 8.22 -7.78 5.35
CA GLN A 165 8.44 -8.40 4.04
C GLN A 165 7.48 -9.54 3.72
N ASP A 166 6.90 -10.17 4.74
CA ASP A 166 6.01 -11.34 4.68
C ASP A 166 4.52 -11.02 4.95
N VAL A 167 4.17 -9.73 5.07
CA VAL A 167 2.79 -9.31 5.40
C VAL A 167 1.93 -9.17 4.15
N ALA A 168 2.49 -8.64 3.07
CA ALA A 168 1.79 -8.48 1.79
C ALA A 168 2.80 -8.41 0.63
N VAL A 169 2.32 -8.68 -0.58
CA VAL A 169 3.10 -8.39 -1.80
C VAL A 169 3.05 -6.89 -2.07
N GLY A 170 4.17 -6.22 -1.84
CA GLY A 170 4.30 -4.77 -1.97
C GLY A 170 4.43 -4.29 -3.42
N TRP A 171 4.47 -2.96 -3.59
CA TRP A 171 4.49 -2.29 -4.90
C TRP A 171 5.72 -2.68 -5.73
N LEU A 172 6.91 -2.68 -5.14
CA LEU A 172 8.13 -3.02 -5.86
C LEU A 172 8.15 -4.49 -6.29
N GLN A 173 7.61 -5.39 -5.47
CA GLN A 173 7.51 -6.80 -5.84
C GLN A 173 6.49 -7.02 -6.95
N LYS A 174 5.37 -6.28 -6.95
CA LYS A 174 4.42 -6.30 -8.07
C LYS A 174 5.05 -5.83 -9.37
N TYR A 175 5.86 -4.77 -9.35
CA TYR A 175 6.61 -4.36 -10.54
C TYR A 175 7.53 -5.46 -11.07
N ARG A 176 8.24 -6.18 -10.18
CA ARG A 176 9.10 -7.30 -10.58
C ARG A 176 8.31 -8.44 -11.22
N ASN A 177 7.10 -8.69 -10.73
CA ASN A 177 6.26 -9.80 -11.20
C ASN A 177 5.48 -9.44 -12.47
N GLU A 178 4.92 -8.23 -12.55
CA GLU A 178 3.93 -7.83 -13.57
C GLU A 178 4.57 -7.03 -14.72
N ALA A 179 5.70 -6.36 -14.47
CA ALA A 179 6.40 -5.55 -15.46
C ALA A 179 7.93 -5.76 -15.40
N PRO A 180 8.43 -7.01 -15.58
CA PRO A 180 9.86 -7.33 -15.46
C PRO A 180 10.74 -6.56 -16.43
N THR A 181 10.22 -6.17 -17.59
CA THR A 181 10.93 -5.34 -18.58
C THR A 181 11.22 -3.92 -18.11
N ARG A 182 10.53 -3.44 -17.09
CA ARG A 182 10.74 -2.12 -16.46
C ARG A 182 11.65 -2.19 -15.24
N VAL A 183 12.15 -3.38 -14.91
CA VAL A 183 13.00 -3.61 -13.74
C VAL A 183 14.39 -3.98 -14.21
N MET A 184 15.35 -3.11 -13.99
CA MET A 184 16.75 -3.42 -14.22
C MET A 184 17.22 -4.39 -13.12
N SER A 185 17.45 -5.65 -13.48
CA SER A 185 17.81 -6.72 -12.53
C SER A 185 19.23 -7.25 -12.71
N ASN A 186 19.87 -6.91 -13.85
CA ASN A 186 21.21 -7.37 -14.20
C ASN A 186 21.84 -6.44 -15.24
N ILE A 187 23.15 -6.60 -15.43
CA ILE A 187 23.90 -5.97 -16.53
C ILE A 187 24.09 -7.01 -17.61
N THR A 188 23.76 -6.64 -18.86
CA THR A 188 23.98 -7.46 -20.05
C THR A 188 25.02 -6.84 -20.96
N ASP A 189 25.79 -7.67 -21.69
CA ASP A 189 26.66 -7.22 -22.77
C ASP A 189 25.87 -6.87 -24.05
N ALA A 190 26.57 -6.46 -25.11
CA ALA A 190 25.99 -6.11 -26.39
C ALA A 190 25.21 -7.28 -27.06
N ASP A 191 25.55 -8.52 -26.70
CA ASP A 191 24.94 -9.73 -27.19
C ASP A 191 23.73 -10.17 -26.33
N GLY A 192 23.37 -9.40 -25.29
CA GLY A 192 22.24 -9.70 -24.39
C GLY A 192 22.57 -10.74 -23.31
N LYS A 193 23.83 -11.16 -23.16
CA LYS A 193 24.23 -12.11 -22.12
C LYS A 193 24.44 -11.42 -20.80
N VAL A 194 23.91 -11.99 -19.71
CA VAL A 194 24.08 -11.46 -18.35
C VAL A 194 25.55 -11.53 -17.93
N VAL A 195 26.14 -10.39 -17.70
CA VAL A 195 27.54 -10.23 -17.26
C VAL A 195 27.59 -10.10 -15.73
N SER A 196 26.62 -9.43 -15.13
CA SER A 196 26.54 -9.23 -13.69
C SER A 196 25.08 -9.28 -13.20
N ALA A 197 24.83 -10.01 -12.11
CA ALA A 197 23.56 -10.00 -11.40
C ALA A 197 23.44 -8.86 -10.39
N VAL A 198 24.47 -8.03 -10.23
CA VAL A 198 24.51 -6.89 -9.31
C VAL A 198 24.87 -5.65 -10.11
N ILE A 199 24.05 -4.64 -10.04
CA ILE A 199 24.29 -3.33 -10.65
C ILE A 199 25.03 -2.46 -9.65
N ARG A 200 26.21 -1.98 -10.01
CA ARG A 200 27.06 -1.14 -9.17
C ARG A 200 27.06 0.28 -9.72
N VAL A 201 26.70 1.25 -8.89
CA VAL A 201 26.73 2.66 -9.23
C VAL A 201 27.82 3.35 -8.41
N GLY A 202 28.66 4.14 -9.06
CA GLY A 202 29.75 4.87 -8.45
C GLY A 202 31.10 4.62 -9.12
N ARG A 203 32.14 5.20 -8.57
CA ARG A 203 33.52 5.09 -9.12
C ARG A 203 33.93 3.62 -9.27
N ASN A 204 34.29 3.21 -10.48
CA ASN A 204 34.59 1.83 -10.88
C ASN A 204 33.39 0.87 -10.81
N GLY A 205 32.15 1.39 -10.81
CA GLY A 205 30.94 0.60 -10.98
C GLY A 205 30.52 0.44 -12.44
N ASP A 206 29.40 -0.21 -12.68
CA ASP A 206 28.80 -0.41 -14.00
C ASP A 206 28.27 0.93 -14.56
N TYR A 207 27.87 1.84 -13.68
CA TYR A 207 27.45 3.21 -13.96
C TYR A 207 28.22 4.17 -13.04
N GLU A 208 28.76 5.26 -13.61
CA GLU A 208 29.61 6.21 -12.86
C GLU A 208 28.81 6.96 -11.77
N ASN A 209 27.56 7.27 -12.02
CA ASN A 209 26.64 7.95 -11.10
C ASN A 209 25.19 7.56 -11.40
N LEU A 210 24.24 8.11 -10.62
CA LEU A 210 22.80 7.84 -10.82
C LEU A 210 22.26 8.43 -12.12
N ASP A 211 22.81 9.57 -12.58
CA ASP A 211 22.37 10.19 -13.85
C ASP A 211 22.77 9.33 -15.06
N ALA A 212 23.86 8.58 -14.96
CA ALA A 212 24.30 7.65 -16.01
C ALA A 212 23.44 6.36 -16.03
N LEU A 213 22.67 6.09 -14.96
CA LEU A 213 21.77 4.95 -14.85
C LEU A 213 20.43 5.23 -15.53
N VAL A 214 19.98 6.49 -15.60
CA VAL A 214 18.71 6.94 -16.16
C VAL A 214 18.86 7.28 -17.64
#